data_3f31d3d52bda9c81ba35a9268ab4a091
#
_entry.id   3f31d3d52bda9c81ba35a9268ab4a091
#
_cell.length_a   1.000
_cell.length_b   1.000
_cell.length_c   1.000
_cell.angle_alpha   90.00
_cell.angle_beta   90.00
_cell.angle_gamma   90.00
#
_symmetry.space_group_name_H-M   'P 1'
#
loop_
_entity.id
_entity.type
_entity.pdbx_description
1 polymer ?
#
loop_
_entity_poly.entity_id
_entity_poly.type
_entity_poly.pdbx_seq_one_letter_code
_entity_poly.pdbx_strand_id
1 'polypeptide(L)'
;LEQFEYIITIAQCRSLSQAAKELFITQPTLSINLQNIEAELGFPIFSRSYKGVELTPKGQELYEIALRIQQQLENVKRLSREELCGGKLELAAVPVFCNAAMLMLIKQLKETNSALELNIHEIPRGEALPVLVEKKVRMSIGLFMAGEAPQLHQMAAQNQLLVEPLFRDQMFVFLPKNHPLVEEKQIKLKQLEGEQAILLRDNINEFLMEEYVPERILKHCYCFRERDSVLKAVSKGMGYSVLPGLMAMDNIYVNTELVSAVPLAGNSASITLYLAYSACKALTSEENLVKRILVQMCSGFRKKIQQQAHVEISDDAADMNLFY
;
A
#
# COMPACT_ATOMS: atom_id res chain seq x y z
N LEU A 1 -15.39 10.10 26.14
CA LEU A 1 -15.09 10.02 24.69
C LEU A 1 -14.28 11.22 24.22
N GLU A 2 -14.64 12.42 24.59
CA GLU A 2 -13.89 13.66 24.31
C GLU A 2 -12.42 13.58 24.76
N GLN A 3 -12.13 12.90 25.87
CA GLN A 3 -10.78 12.72 26.38
C GLN A 3 -9.85 12.00 25.36
N PHE A 4 -10.33 10.99 24.66
CA PHE A 4 -9.55 10.31 23.63
C PHE A 4 -9.34 11.21 22.39
N GLU A 5 -10.34 12.01 22.03
CA GLU A 5 -10.22 12.99 20.96
C GLU A 5 -9.14 14.03 21.27
N TYR A 6 -9.06 14.51 22.51
CA TYR A 6 -7.99 15.42 22.94
C TYR A 6 -6.61 14.78 22.78
N ILE A 7 -6.43 13.55 23.24
CA ILE A 7 -5.16 12.83 23.14
C ILE A 7 -4.75 12.66 21.66
N ILE A 8 -5.68 12.21 20.82
CA ILE A 8 -5.42 11.99 19.39
C ILE A 8 -5.03 13.29 18.70
N THR A 9 -5.79 14.37 18.91
CA THR A 9 -5.55 15.65 18.26
C THR A 9 -4.24 16.29 18.71
N ILE A 10 -3.89 16.22 20.02
CA ILE A 10 -2.61 16.72 20.54
C ILE A 10 -1.44 15.97 19.92
N ALA A 11 -1.53 14.63 19.82
CA ALA A 11 -0.49 13.80 19.24
C ALA A 11 -0.24 14.12 17.74
N GLN A 12 -1.32 14.34 16.99
CA GLN A 12 -1.26 14.68 15.57
C GLN A 12 -0.68 16.09 15.33
N CYS A 13 -1.13 17.07 16.13
CA CYS A 13 -0.69 18.47 15.99
C CYS A 13 0.70 18.72 16.55
N ARG A 14 1.20 17.88 17.46
CA ARG A 14 2.45 18.09 18.23
C ARG A 14 2.54 19.46 18.91
N SER A 15 1.40 20.12 19.10
CA SER A 15 1.25 21.46 19.64
C SER A 15 -0.10 21.63 20.31
N LEU A 16 -0.09 21.97 21.63
CA LEU A 16 -1.31 22.23 22.37
C LEU A 16 -2.12 23.42 21.82
N SER A 17 -1.44 24.45 21.34
CA SER A 17 -2.11 25.63 20.77
C SER A 17 -2.78 25.31 19.43
N GLN A 18 -2.15 24.47 18.61
CA GLN A 18 -2.75 24.04 17.34
C GLN A 18 -3.91 23.07 17.58
N ALA A 19 -3.72 22.08 18.46
CA ALA A 19 -4.76 21.13 18.84
C ALA A 19 -6.00 21.82 19.42
N ALA A 20 -5.82 22.84 20.25
CA ALA A 20 -6.91 23.62 20.80
C ALA A 20 -7.74 24.34 19.73
N LYS A 21 -7.07 24.86 18.69
CA LYS A 21 -7.75 25.48 17.52
C LYS A 21 -8.57 24.46 16.75
N GLU A 22 -8.02 23.27 16.50
CA GLU A 22 -8.73 22.20 15.80
C GLU A 22 -9.93 21.66 16.57
N LEU A 23 -9.81 21.64 17.91
CA LEU A 23 -10.89 21.21 18.82
C LEU A 23 -11.90 22.33 19.13
N PHE A 24 -11.72 23.53 18.59
CA PHE A 24 -12.57 24.70 18.86
C PHE A 24 -12.68 25.07 20.34
N ILE A 25 -11.61 24.86 21.13
CA ILE A 25 -11.53 25.24 22.54
C ILE A 25 -10.31 26.13 22.80
N THR A 26 -10.22 26.71 24.01
CA THR A 26 -9.04 27.49 24.37
C THR A 26 -7.89 26.58 24.80
N GLN A 27 -6.65 27.01 24.54
CA GLN A 27 -5.45 26.25 24.92
C GLN A 27 -5.37 26.02 26.46
N PRO A 28 -5.72 26.98 27.35
CA PRO A 28 -5.80 26.69 28.79
C PRO A 28 -6.79 25.58 29.13
N THR A 29 -7.97 25.56 28.49
CA THR A 29 -8.98 24.50 28.69
C THR A 29 -8.42 23.12 28.30
N LEU A 30 -7.78 23.03 27.13
CA LEU A 30 -7.17 21.77 26.69
C LEU A 30 -6.05 21.32 27.63
N SER A 31 -5.22 22.24 28.12
CA SER A 31 -4.14 21.94 29.07
C SER A 31 -4.65 21.41 30.41
N ILE A 32 -5.74 22.00 30.94
CA ILE A 32 -6.39 21.54 32.19
C ILE A 32 -6.98 20.13 31.98
N ASN A 33 -7.69 19.92 30.87
CA ASN A 33 -8.27 18.63 30.57
C ASN A 33 -7.19 17.53 30.43
N LEU A 34 -6.08 17.83 29.76
CA LEU A 34 -4.95 16.91 29.67
C LEU A 34 -4.37 16.57 31.06
N GLN A 35 -4.14 17.57 31.91
CA GLN A 35 -3.66 17.37 33.27
C GLN A 35 -4.60 16.48 34.10
N ASN A 36 -5.91 16.67 33.96
CA ASN A 36 -6.90 15.86 34.63
C ASN A 36 -6.86 14.39 34.18
N ILE A 37 -6.70 14.15 32.86
CA ILE A 37 -6.57 12.82 32.28
C ILE A 37 -5.30 12.14 32.79
N GLU A 38 -4.16 12.84 32.77
CA GLU A 38 -2.87 12.32 33.26
C GLU A 38 -2.92 12.02 34.77
N ALA A 39 -3.58 12.86 35.55
CA ALA A 39 -3.81 12.63 36.98
C ALA A 39 -4.69 11.41 37.27
N GLU A 40 -5.77 11.21 36.50
CA GLU A 40 -6.65 10.06 36.59
C GLU A 40 -5.93 8.75 36.22
N LEU A 41 -5.10 8.77 35.21
CA LEU A 41 -4.33 7.62 34.73
C LEU A 41 -3.08 7.34 35.55
N GLY A 42 -2.59 8.33 36.30
CA GLY A 42 -1.40 8.20 37.13
C GLY A 42 -0.07 8.20 36.40
N PHE A 43 -0.04 8.63 35.13
CA PHE A 43 1.18 8.77 34.33
C PHE A 43 1.04 9.89 33.28
N PRO A 44 2.17 10.53 32.91
CA PRO A 44 2.16 11.53 31.86
C PRO A 44 1.96 10.89 30.50
N ILE A 45 1.06 11.45 29.69
CA ILE A 45 0.79 11.00 28.31
C ILE A 45 1.77 11.70 27.36
N PHE A 46 2.05 12.98 27.64
CA PHE A 46 2.94 13.79 26.80
C PHE A 46 4.14 14.32 27.60
N SER A 47 5.25 14.46 26.91
CA SER A 47 6.43 15.20 27.35
C SER A 47 6.57 16.49 26.53
N ARG A 48 7.09 17.56 27.17
CA ARG A 48 7.42 18.81 26.48
C ARG A 48 8.88 18.79 26.08
N SER A 49 9.16 19.03 24.82
CA SER A 49 10.51 19.18 24.30
C SER A 49 10.64 20.54 23.56
N TYR A 50 11.85 20.90 23.19
CA TYR A 50 12.10 22.07 22.33
C TYR A 50 11.50 21.92 20.92
N LYS A 51 11.13 20.69 20.54
CA LYS A 51 10.44 20.36 19.28
C LYS A 51 8.90 20.38 19.40
N GLY A 52 8.36 20.66 20.58
CA GLY A 52 6.93 20.68 20.83
C GLY A 52 6.48 19.65 21.86
N VAL A 53 5.32 19.06 21.64
CA VAL A 53 4.69 18.05 22.50
C VAL A 53 4.87 16.68 21.85
N GLU A 54 5.48 15.74 22.59
CA GLU A 54 5.75 14.38 22.12
C GLU A 54 5.12 13.35 23.07
N LEU A 55 4.67 12.21 22.55
CA LEU A 55 4.12 11.13 23.37
C LEU A 55 5.22 10.49 24.23
N THR A 56 4.88 10.16 25.47
CA THR A 56 5.71 9.27 26.30
C THR A 56 5.53 7.82 25.83
N PRO A 57 6.37 6.85 26.25
CA PRO A 57 6.16 5.44 25.90
C PRO A 57 4.76 4.93 26.29
N LYS A 58 4.28 5.25 27.51
CA LYS A 58 2.92 4.94 27.95
C LYS A 58 1.86 5.73 27.18
N GLY A 59 2.18 6.97 26.82
CA GLY A 59 1.35 7.81 25.97
C GLY A 59 1.16 7.22 24.58
N GLN A 60 2.18 6.60 24.02
CA GLN A 60 2.10 5.92 22.72
C GLN A 60 1.16 4.71 22.77
N GLU A 61 1.26 3.87 23.81
CA GLU A 61 0.33 2.76 24.02
C GLU A 61 -1.12 3.24 24.16
N LEU A 62 -1.33 4.32 24.95
CA LEU A 62 -2.65 4.92 25.13
C LEU A 62 -3.20 5.52 23.84
N TYR A 63 -2.36 6.17 23.03
CA TYR A 63 -2.74 6.72 21.73
C TYR A 63 -3.25 5.63 20.78
N GLU A 64 -2.56 4.48 20.73
CA GLU A 64 -3.00 3.34 19.91
C GLU A 64 -4.33 2.75 20.41
N ILE A 65 -4.54 2.71 21.72
CA ILE A 65 -5.82 2.31 22.32
C ILE A 65 -6.90 3.34 21.97
N ALA A 66 -6.62 4.63 22.08
CA ALA A 66 -7.56 5.70 21.76
C ALA A 66 -8.03 5.65 20.31
N LEU A 67 -7.11 5.41 19.36
CA LEU A 67 -7.43 5.21 17.95
C LEU A 67 -8.37 4.01 17.73
N ARG A 68 -8.11 2.90 18.41
CA ARG A 68 -8.98 1.70 18.34
C ARG A 68 -10.37 1.98 18.91
N ILE A 69 -10.48 2.69 20.02
CA ILE A 69 -11.76 3.08 20.61
C ILE A 69 -12.53 4.01 19.68
N GLN A 70 -11.86 5.03 19.12
CA GLN A 70 -12.48 5.93 18.15
C GLN A 70 -13.04 5.16 16.96
N GLN A 71 -12.29 4.18 16.45
CA GLN A 71 -12.75 3.31 15.37
C GLN A 71 -13.97 2.47 15.77
N GLN A 72 -14.03 1.92 16.99
CA GLN A 72 -15.20 1.18 17.46
C GLN A 72 -16.43 2.08 17.63
N LEU A 73 -16.24 3.33 18.06
CA LEU A 73 -17.33 4.31 18.15
C LEU A 73 -17.91 4.66 16.78
N GLU A 74 -17.07 4.85 15.79
CA GLU A 74 -17.55 5.01 14.40
C GLU A 74 -18.34 3.78 13.93
N ASN A 75 -17.93 2.58 14.32
CA ASN A 75 -18.70 1.37 14.05
C ASN A 75 -20.08 1.38 14.76
N VAL A 76 -20.14 1.84 16.03
CA VAL A 76 -21.42 1.96 16.76
C VAL A 76 -22.31 3.04 16.13
N LYS A 77 -21.76 4.21 15.78
CA LYS A 77 -22.50 5.25 15.07
C LYS A 77 -23.06 4.74 13.73
N ARG A 78 -22.34 3.82 13.07
CA ARG A 78 -22.79 3.15 11.86
C ARG A 78 -23.97 2.21 12.09
N LEU A 79 -24.01 1.49 13.23
CA LEU A 79 -25.15 0.64 13.61
C LEU A 79 -26.41 1.47 13.88
N SER A 80 -26.26 2.70 14.39
CA SER A 80 -27.38 3.62 14.61
C SER A 80 -27.84 4.36 13.36
N ARG A 81 -26.99 4.40 12.31
CA ARG A 81 -27.33 4.89 10.97
C ARG A 81 -27.65 3.70 10.06
N GLU A 82 -28.73 2.98 10.35
CA GLU A 82 -29.40 2.09 9.40
C GLU A 82 -30.09 2.88 8.25
N GLU A 83 -29.49 3.94 7.80
CA GLU A 83 -29.80 4.49 6.51
C GLU A 83 -28.81 3.89 5.51
N LEU A 84 -29.37 3.09 4.63
CA LEU A 84 -28.83 2.61 3.35
C LEU A 84 -28.28 3.80 2.53
N CYS A 85 -27.24 4.45 3.00
CA CYS A 85 -26.48 5.37 2.20
C CYS A 85 -25.58 4.52 1.30
N GLY A 86 -26.09 4.19 0.13
CA GLY A 86 -25.30 3.75 -0.99
C GLY A 86 -24.29 4.86 -1.31
N GLY A 87 -23.15 4.87 -0.61
CA GLY A 87 -22.07 5.80 -0.87
C GLY A 87 -21.45 5.47 -2.21
N LYS A 88 -21.08 6.50 -2.96
CA LYS A 88 -20.28 6.35 -4.19
C LYS A 88 -18.84 6.68 -3.86
N LEU A 89 -17.93 5.76 -4.15
CA LEU A 89 -16.49 5.94 -3.98
C LEU A 89 -15.77 5.82 -5.32
N GLU A 90 -14.99 6.84 -5.64
CA GLU A 90 -14.07 6.85 -6.78
C GLU A 90 -12.68 6.45 -6.27
N LEU A 91 -12.17 5.30 -6.70
CA LEU A 91 -10.87 4.76 -6.35
C LEU A 91 -9.99 4.64 -7.59
N ALA A 92 -8.84 5.27 -7.60
CA ALA A 92 -7.85 5.03 -8.64
C ALA A 92 -6.86 3.96 -8.20
N ALA A 93 -6.41 3.11 -9.12
CA ALA A 93 -5.42 2.08 -8.80
C ALA A 93 -4.54 1.75 -10.01
N VAL A 94 -3.29 1.39 -9.73
CA VAL A 94 -2.37 0.92 -10.77
C VAL A 94 -2.75 -0.46 -11.30
N PRO A 95 -2.44 -0.80 -12.56
CA PRO A 95 -2.84 -2.05 -13.22
C PRO A 95 -2.45 -3.31 -12.43
N VAL A 96 -1.27 -3.32 -11.80
CA VAL A 96 -0.80 -4.46 -11.01
C VAL A 96 -1.76 -4.79 -9.87
N PHE A 97 -2.29 -3.77 -9.17
CA PHE A 97 -3.26 -3.97 -8.11
C PHE A 97 -4.63 -4.37 -8.67
N CYS A 98 -5.08 -3.71 -9.74
CA CYS A 98 -6.35 -4.03 -10.41
C CYS A 98 -6.41 -5.49 -10.81
N ASN A 99 -5.36 -5.99 -11.42
CA ASN A 99 -5.27 -7.37 -11.89
C ASN A 99 -5.14 -8.42 -10.77
N ALA A 100 -4.39 -8.11 -9.71
CA ALA A 100 -4.06 -9.11 -8.68
C ALA A 100 -5.04 -9.13 -7.50
N ALA A 101 -5.64 -7.98 -7.16
CA ALA A 101 -6.29 -7.82 -5.87
C ALA A 101 -7.65 -7.11 -5.88
N MET A 102 -8.01 -6.44 -6.98
CA MET A 102 -9.24 -5.63 -7.04
C MET A 102 -10.51 -6.48 -6.84
N LEU A 103 -10.58 -7.67 -7.43
CA LEU A 103 -11.74 -8.55 -7.25
C LEU A 103 -11.89 -9.01 -5.80
N MET A 104 -10.77 -9.21 -5.09
CA MET A 104 -10.79 -9.54 -3.65
C MET A 104 -11.33 -8.37 -2.83
N LEU A 105 -10.92 -7.13 -3.15
CA LEU A 105 -11.44 -5.92 -2.53
C LEU A 105 -12.95 -5.80 -2.73
N ILE A 106 -13.42 -5.94 -3.97
CA ILE A 106 -14.85 -5.87 -4.31
C ILE A 106 -15.64 -6.94 -3.54
N LYS A 107 -15.14 -8.18 -3.47
CA LYS A 107 -15.79 -9.26 -2.74
C LYS A 107 -15.95 -8.92 -1.26
N GLN A 108 -14.88 -8.48 -0.60
CA GLN A 108 -14.91 -8.12 0.82
C GLN A 108 -15.80 -6.89 1.09
N LEU A 109 -15.82 -5.92 0.18
CA LEU A 109 -16.72 -4.77 0.28
C LEU A 109 -18.19 -5.20 0.20
N LYS A 110 -18.54 -6.07 -0.74
CA LYS A 110 -19.91 -6.59 -0.87
C LYS A 110 -20.37 -7.38 0.34
N GLU A 111 -19.48 -8.15 0.96
CA GLU A 111 -19.76 -8.90 2.19
C GLU A 111 -19.97 -7.96 3.40
N THR A 112 -19.32 -6.79 3.42
CA THR A 112 -19.38 -5.85 4.54
C THR A 112 -20.40 -4.75 4.34
N ASN A 113 -20.57 -4.23 3.13
CA ASN A 113 -21.53 -3.18 2.76
C ASN A 113 -21.94 -3.33 1.29
N SER A 114 -23.06 -4.00 1.08
CA SER A 114 -23.58 -4.27 -0.28
C SER A 114 -24.09 -3.03 -1.02
N ALA A 115 -24.31 -1.92 -0.32
CA ALA A 115 -24.85 -0.68 -0.90
C ALA A 115 -23.78 0.29 -1.42
N LEU A 116 -22.48 0.02 -1.16
CA LEU A 116 -21.40 0.88 -1.65
C LEU A 116 -21.19 0.66 -3.16
N GLU A 117 -21.37 1.73 -3.94
CA GLU A 117 -20.99 1.79 -5.35
C GLU A 117 -19.51 2.18 -5.45
N LEU A 118 -18.68 1.26 -5.93
CA LEU A 118 -17.24 1.49 -6.13
C LEU A 118 -16.95 1.67 -7.62
N ASN A 119 -16.51 2.87 -8.01
CA ASN A 119 -15.98 3.17 -9.33
C ASN A 119 -14.47 3.10 -9.31
N ILE A 120 -13.92 2.27 -10.19
CA ILE A 120 -12.48 2.00 -10.26
C ILE A 120 -11.92 2.66 -11.51
N HIS A 121 -10.89 3.48 -11.30
CA HIS A 121 -10.13 4.12 -12.36
C HIS A 121 -8.75 3.45 -12.43
N GLU A 122 -8.51 2.67 -13.47
CA GLU A 122 -7.17 2.18 -13.73
C GLU A 122 -6.29 3.33 -14.24
N ILE A 123 -5.17 3.57 -13.58
CA ILE A 123 -4.26 4.68 -13.84
C ILE A 123 -2.83 4.20 -14.08
N PRO A 124 -2.06 4.85 -14.96
CA PRO A 124 -0.65 4.57 -15.11
C PRO A 124 0.12 4.75 -13.80
N ARG A 125 1.24 4.04 -13.67
CA ARG A 125 2.20 4.28 -12.59
C ARG A 125 2.65 5.76 -12.63
N GLY A 126 2.76 6.41 -11.54
CA GLY A 126 3.10 7.84 -11.46
C GLY A 126 1.89 8.78 -11.43
N GLU A 127 0.71 8.32 -11.84
CA GLU A 127 -0.51 9.14 -11.81
C GLU A 127 -1.26 9.07 -10.48
N ALA A 128 -0.84 8.22 -9.53
CA ALA A 128 -1.57 8.00 -8.28
C ALA A 128 -1.67 9.26 -7.39
N LEU A 129 -0.64 10.10 -7.31
CA LEU A 129 -0.71 11.39 -6.62
C LEU A 129 -1.34 12.49 -7.50
N PRO A 130 -0.98 12.65 -8.78
CA PRO A 130 -1.62 13.61 -9.67
C PRO A 130 -3.16 13.57 -9.69
N VAL A 131 -3.77 12.38 -9.78
CA VAL A 131 -5.24 12.27 -9.81
C VAL A 131 -5.93 12.74 -8.52
N LEU A 132 -5.23 12.68 -7.39
CA LEU A 132 -5.68 13.23 -6.10
C LEU A 132 -5.56 14.75 -6.07
N VAL A 133 -4.44 15.29 -6.58
CA VAL A 133 -4.22 16.75 -6.69
C VAL A 133 -5.29 17.38 -7.58
N GLU A 134 -5.60 16.73 -8.70
CA GLU A 134 -6.66 17.16 -9.63
C GLU A 134 -8.07 16.89 -9.08
N LYS A 135 -8.20 16.26 -7.90
CA LYS A 135 -9.48 15.93 -7.24
C LYS A 135 -10.40 15.06 -8.10
N LYS A 136 -9.84 14.27 -9.02
CA LYS A 136 -10.59 13.30 -9.83
C LYS A 136 -11.09 12.12 -9.00
N VAL A 137 -10.29 11.74 -7.99
CA VAL A 137 -10.62 10.68 -7.04
C VAL A 137 -10.29 11.15 -5.62
N ARG A 138 -10.78 10.45 -4.62
CA ARG A 138 -10.49 10.74 -3.22
C ARG A 138 -9.44 9.83 -2.60
N MET A 139 -9.26 8.64 -3.18
CA MET A 139 -8.27 7.65 -2.77
C MET A 139 -7.59 7.08 -4.01
N SER A 140 -6.30 6.80 -3.90
CA SER A 140 -5.55 6.13 -4.96
C SER A 140 -4.59 5.09 -4.41
N ILE A 141 -4.42 4.01 -5.17
CA ILE A 141 -3.45 2.96 -4.89
C ILE A 141 -2.35 3.08 -5.96
N GLY A 142 -1.17 3.43 -5.50
CA GLY A 142 0.01 3.56 -6.32
C GLY A 142 1.08 2.54 -5.95
N LEU A 143 2.19 2.59 -6.68
CA LEU A 143 3.38 1.86 -6.32
C LEU A 143 4.62 2.70 -6.60
N PHE A 144 5.68 2.47 -5.83
CA PHE A 144 6.99 3.07 -6.04
C PHE A 144 8.10 2.04 -5.81
N MET A 145 9.24 2.30 -6.39
CA MET A 145 10.47 1.57 -6.12
C MET A 145 11.23 2.20 -4.96
N ALA A 146 12.07 1.43 -4.28
CA ALA A 146 12.81 1.92 -3.11
C ALA A 146 13.56 3.25 -3.35
N GLY A 147 14.18 3.42 -4.52
CA GLY A 147 14.88 4.67 -4.89
C GLY A 147 13.97 5.88 -5.11
N GLU A 148 12.67 5.70 -5.32
CA GLU A 148 11.71 6.78 -5.61
C GLU A 148 11.00 7.31 -4.35
N ALA A 149 11.15 6.62 -3.21
CA ALA A 149 10.48 6.98 -1.97
C ALA A 149 10.69 8.45 -1.55
N PRO A 150 11.90 9.04 -1.60
CA PRO A 150 12.09 10.45 -1.22
C PRO A 150 11.30 11.42 -2.09
N GLN A 151 11.26 11.20 -3.40
CA GLN A 151 10.53 12.04 -4.35
C GLN A 151 9.01 11.93 -4.14
N LEU A 152 8.51 10.71 -3.91
CA LEU A 152 7.10 10.45 -3.61
C LEU A 152 6.67 11.19 -2.34
N HIS A 153 7.44 11.09 -1.26
CA HIS A 153 7.13 11.76 0.00
C HIS A 153 7.20 13.28 -0.12
N GLN A 154 8.17 13.80 -0.86
CA GLN A 154 8.26 15.24 -1.14
C GLN A 154 7.02 15.73 -1.90
N MET A 155 6.62 15.03 -2.95
CA MET A 155 5.43 15.37 -3.74
C MET A 155 4.15 15.30 -2.89
N ALA A 156 4.02 14.27 -2.06
CA ALA A 156 2.89 14.11 -1.16
C ALA A 156 2.81 15.26 -0.15
N ALA A 157 3.93 15.61 0.50
CA ALA A 157 3.98 16.71 1.47
C ALA A 157 3.64 18.07 0.84
N GLN A 158 4.16 18.36 -0.35
CA GLN A 158 3.87 19.60 -1.09
C GLN A 158 2.39 19.75 -1.45
N ASN A 159 1.67 18.63 -1.64
CA ASN A 159 0.28 18.63 -2.05
C ASN A 159 -0.69 18.23 -0.91
N GLN A 160 -0.21 18.20 0.33
CA GLN A 160 -1.00 17.84 1.51
C GLN A 160 -1.70 16.48 1.36
N LEU A 161 -0.97 15.50 0.86
CA LEU A 161 -1.42 14.12 0.72
C LEU A 161 -0.74 13.25 1.78
N LEU A 162 -1.46 12.25 2.27
CA LEU A 162 -0.93 11.15 3.07
C LEU A 162 -0.64 9.98 2.14
N VAL A 163 0.49 9.33 2.36
CA VAL A 163 0.91 8.11 1.67
C VAL A 163 1.18 7.05 2.73
N GLU A 164 0.41 5.98 2.71
CA GLU A 164 0.53 4.88 3.66
C GLU A 164 0.95 3.60 2.92
N PRO A 165 2.02 2.92 3.34
CA PRO A 165 2.43 1.67 2.72
C PRO A 165 1.38 0.59 3.01
N LEU A 166 1.01 -0.17 1.97
CA LEU A 166 0.09 -1.30 2.07
C LEU A 166 0.82 -2.65 2.03
N PHE A 167 1.77 -2.77 1.10
CA PHE A 167 2.46 -4.04 0.87
C PHE A 167 3.81 -3.80 0.19
N ARG A 168 4.85 -4.45 0.71
CA ARG A 168 6.17 -4.49 0.10
C ARG A 168 6.34 -5.78 -0.67
N ASP A 169 6.56 -5.67 -1.96
CA ASP A 169 6.74 -6.78 -2.89
C ASP A 169 8.19 -6.84 -3.38
N GLN A 170 8.53 -7.94 -4.00
CA GLN A 170 9.81 -8.12 -4.68
C GLN A 170 9.58 -8.57 -6.13
N MET A 171 10.62 -8.46 -6.95
CA MET A 171 10.56 -8.91 -8.32
C MET A 171 10.77 -10.42 -8.42
N PHE A 172 10.07 -11.02 -9.36
CA PHE A 172 10.17 -12.43 -9.72
C PHE A 172 10.52 -12.58 -11.19
N VAL A 173 11.22 -13.65 -11.50
CA VAL A 173 11.42 -14.13 -12.87
C VAL A 173 10.31 -15.14 -13.16
N PHE A 174 9.51 -14.85 -14.16
CA PHE A 174 8.45 -15.73 -14.66
C PHE A 174 9.00 -16.55 -15.82
N LEU A 175 8.99 -17.87 -15.67
CA LEU A 175 9.60 -18.84 -16.56
C LEU A 175 8.58 -19.85 -17.07
N PRO A 176 8.77 -20.45 -18.25
CA PRO A 176 8.00 -21.62 -18.67
C PRO A 176 8.22 -22.76 -17.68
N LYS A 177 7.20 -23.60 -17.45
CA LYS A 177 7.24 -24.75 -16.51
C LYS A 177 8.49 -25.64 -16.63
N ASN A 178 8.95 -25.88 -17.84
CA ASN A 178 10.06 -26.81 -18.12
C ASN A 178 11.42 -26.10 -18.18
N HIS A 179 11.53 -24.88 -17.73
CA HIS A 179 12.78 -24.12 -17.74
C HIS A 179 13.76 -24.70 -16.67
N PRO A 180 15.07 -24.82 -16.98
CA PRO A 180 16.04 -25.40 -16.03
C PRO A 180 16.14 -24.68 -14.68
N LEU A 181 15.83 -23.38 -14.64
CA LEU A 181 15.97 -22.55 -13.43
C LEU A 181 14.71 -22.53 -12.56
N VAL A 182 13.66 -23.29 -12.85
CA VAL A 182 12.42 -23.26 -12.03
C VAL A 182 12.59 -23.83 -10.62
N GLU A 183 13.58 -24.72 -10.43
CA GLU A 183 13.90 -25.32 -9.13
C GLU A 183 14.87 -24.47 -8.28
N GLU A 184 15.34 -23.34 -8.83
CA GLU A 184 16.23 -22.44 -8.10
C GLU A 184 15.49 -21.68 -7.00
N LYS A 185 16.12 -21.47 -5.85
CA LYS A 185 15.54 -20.65 -4.78
C LYS A 185 15.41 -19.17 -5.18
N GLN A 186 16.34 -18.70 -6.00
CA GLN A 186 16.37 -17.36 -6.55
C GLN A 186 17.23 -17.31 -7.81
N ILE A 187 16.93 -16.42 -8.74
CA ILE A 187 17.61 -16.27 -10.03
C ILE A 187 18.32 -14.94 -10.08
N LYS A 188 19.58 -14.94 -10.51
CA LYS A 188 20.31 -13.73 -10.91
C LYS A 188 20.08 -13.49 -12.39
N LEU A 189 19.84 -12.24 -12.82
CA LEU A 189 19.62 -11.92 -14.23
C LEU A 189 20.74 -12.41 -15.16
N LYS A 190 21.97 -12.51 -14.63
CA LYS A 190 23.11 -13.06 -15.39
C LYS A 190 22.89 -14.52 -15.83
N GLN A 191 22.09 -15.31 -15.10
CA GLN A 191 21.78 -16.71 -15.46
C GLN A 191 20.86 -16.82 -16.68
N LEU A 192 20.16 -15.72 -17.03
CA LEU A 192 19.26 -15.60 -18.18
C LEU A 192 19.93 -14.94 -19.40
N GLU A 193 21.24 -14.81 -19.35
CA GLU A 193 22.01 -14.17 -20.42
C GLU A 193 21.95 -15.01 -21.70
N GLY A 194 21.53 -14.41 -22.81
CA GLY A 194 21.31 -15.07 -24.09
C GLY A 194 19.89 -15.60 -24.29
N GLU A 195 19.03 -15.55 -23.27
CA GLU A 195 17.63 -15.91 -23.41
C GLU A 195 16.75 -14.75 -23.88
N GLN A 196 15.62 -15.08 -24.49
CA GLN A 196 14.67 -14.10 -24.99
C GLN A 196 13.88 -13.47 -23.83
N ALA A 197 13.98 -12.16 -23.67
CA ALA A 197 13.17 -11.42 -22.71
C ALA A 197 11.80 -11.06 -23.30
N ILE A 198 10.76 -11.16 -22.48
CA ILE A 198 9.40 -10.74 -22.78
C ILE A 198 9.01 -9.66 -21.78
N LEU A 199 8.72 -8.45 -22.26
CA LEU A 199 8.55 -7.28 -21.42
C LEU A 199 7.10 -6.81 -21.42
N LEU A 200 6.66 -6.37 -20.26
CA LEU A 200 5.44 -5.59 -20.11
C LEU A 200 5.80 -4.11 -20.34
N ARG A 201 5.26 -3.49 -21.38
CA ARG A 201 5.50 -2.08 -21.68
C ARG A 201 4.65 -1.21 -20.75
N ASP A 202 5.12 -1.04 -19.53
CA ASP A 202 4.68 -0.03 -18.59
C ASP A 202 5.90 0.71 -18.03
N ASN A 203 5.66 1.83 -17.35
CA ASN A 203 6.73 2.65 -16.78
C ASN A 203 7.61 1.88 -15.76
N ILE A 204 7.09 0.79 -15.18
CA ILE A 204 7.86 -0.02 -14.23
C ILE A 204 8.93 -0.82 -14.95
N ASN A 205 8.55 -1.44 -16.06
CA ASN A 205 9.48 -2.28 -16.82
C ASN A 205 10.54 -1.45 -17.54
N GLU A 206 10.19 -0.26 -18.04
CA GLU A 206 11.17 0.65 -18.61
C GLU A 206 12.22 1.02 -17.56
N PHE A 207 11.80 1.40 -16.35
CA PHE A 207 12.72 1.75 -15.26
C PHE A 207 13.56 0.55 -14.78
N LEU A 208 12.94 -0.61 -14.58
CA LEU A 208 13.64 -1.83 -14.16
C LEU A 208 14.65 -2.30 -15.21
N MET A 209 14.30 -2.14 -16.48
CA MET A 209 15.15 -2.57 -17.56
C MET A 209 16.39 -1.68 -17.75
N GLU A 210 16.26 -0.37 -17.55
CA GLU A 210 17.41 0.54 -17.60
C GLU A 210 18.39 0.29 -16.44
N GLU A 211 17.89 -0.02 -15.24
CA GLU A 211 18.73 -0.19 -14.05
C GLU A 211 19.29 -1.61 -13.89
N TYR A 212 18.53 -2.65 -14.28
CA TYR A 212 18.87 -4.04 -13.97
C TYR A 212 19.12 -4.93 -15.19
N VAL A 213 18.68 -4.53 -16.37
CA VAL A 213 18.84 -5.33 -17.60
C VAL A 213 19.84 -4.67 -18.50
N PRO A 214 20.95 -5.33 -18.89
CA PRO A 214 21.91 -4.79 -19.83
C PRO A 214 21.26 -4.35 -21.14
N GLU A 215 21.66 -3.19 -21.72
CA GLU A 215 21.15 -2.65 -22.99
C GLU A 215 21.03 -3.69 -24.10
N ARG A 216 21.93 -4.68 -24.12
CA ARG A 216 21.92 -5.76 -25.12
C ARG A 216 20.67 -6.66 -25.04
N ILE A 217 20.06 -6.81 -23.84
CA ILE A 217 18.81 -7.58 -23.66
C ILE A 217 17.63 -6.76 -24.18
N LEU A 218 17.64 -5.44 -23.96
CA LEU A 218 16.62 -4.52 -24.47
C LEU A 218 16.56 -4.47 -26.00
N LYS A 219 17.67 -4.74 -26.69
CA LYS A 219 17.73 -4.76 -28.16
C LYS A 219 17.02 -5.95 -28.81
N HIS A 220 16.77 -7.02 -28.06
CA HIS A 220 16.20 -8.27 -28.55
C HIS A 220 15.07 -8.76 -27.63
N CYS A 221 14.09 -7.91 -27.34
CA CYS A 221 12.97 -8.27 -26.49
C CYS A 221 11.64 -8.17 -27.25
N TYR A 222 10.66 -8.99 -26.85
CA TYR A 222 9.27 -8.80 -27.22
C TYR A 222 8.58 -7.92 -26.19
N CYS A 223 7.86 -6.89 -26.62
CA CYS A 223 7.15 -5.96 -25.73
C CYS A 223 5.65 -6.07 -25.92
N PHE A 224 4.93 -6.31 -24.83
CA PHE A 224 3.47 -6.31 -24.79
C PHE A 224 2.98 -5.20 -23.88
N ARG A 225 1.73 -4.75 -24.07
CA ARG A 225 1.08 -3.76 -23.22
C ARG A 225 0.26 -4.40 -22.10
N GLU A 226 -0.06 -5.67 -22.21
CA GLU A 226 -0.93 -6.38 -21.31
C GLU A 226 -0.21 -7.55 -20.65
N ARG A 227 -0.43 -7.70 -19.33
CA ARG A 227 0.14 -8.76 -18.49
C ARG A 227 -0.16 -10.16 -19.05
N ASP A 228 -1.42 -10.40 -19.43
CA ASP A 228 -1.85 -11.72 -19.87
C ASP A 228 -1.16 -12.11 -21.19
N SER A 229 -0.89 -11.16 -22.08
CA SER A 229 -0.11 -11.39 -23.28
C SER A 229 1.34 -11.79 -22.97
N VAL A 230 1.97 -11.14 -21.96
CA VAL A 230 3.31 -11.48 -21.49
C VAL A 230 3.34 -12.90 -20.95
N LEU A 231 2.47 -13.22 -19.98
CA LEU A 231 2.46 -14.53 -19.31
C LEU A 231 2.02 -15.65 -20.27
N LYS A 232 1.16 -15.37 -21.22
CA LYS A 232 0.82 -16.30 -22.32
C LYS A 232 2.04 -16.61 -23.18
N ALA A 233 2.83 -15.62 -23.55
CA ALA A 233 4.06 -15.83 -24.31
C ALA A 233 5.08 -16.65 -23.52
N VAL A 234 5.27 -16.35 -22.21
CA VAL A 234 6.10 -17.15 -21.31
C VAL A 234 5.60 -18.60 -21.25
N SER A 235 4.29 -18.83 -21.07
CA SER A 235 3.70 -20.19 -21.00
C SER A 235 3.91 -21.01 -22.27
N LYS A 236 4.15 -20.36 -23.40
CA LYS A 236 4.47 -21.00 -24.69
C LYS A 236 5.97 -21.22 -24.92
N GLY A 237 6.80 -20.94 -23.92
CA GLY A 237 8.25 -21.11 -24.03
C GLY A 237 8.94 -20.07 -24.91
N MET A 238 8.32 -18.90 -25.14
CA MET A 238 8.90 -17.85 -25.99
C MET A 238 10.01 -17.06 -25.28
N GLY A 239 10.22 -17.28 -23.98
CA GLY A 239 11.23 -16.60 -23.19
C GLY A 239 10.78 -16.41 -21.74
N TYR A 240 11.44 -15.50 -21.03
CA TYR A 240 11.16 -15.17 -19.62
C TYR A 240 10.65 -13.72 -19.47
N SER A 241 10.03 -13.44 -18.32
CA SER A 241 9.69 -12.06 -17.94
C SER A 241 10.07 -11.78 -16.49
N VAL A 242 10.37 -10.51 -16.18
CA VAL A 242 10.62 -10.04 -14.82
C VAL A 242 9.46 -9.13 -14.41
N LEU A 243 8.70 -9.54 -13.40
CA LEU A 243 7.48 -8.86 -12.96
C LEU A 243 7.40 -8.88 -11.42
N PRO A 244 6.61 -7.97 -10.81
CA PRO A 244 6.29 -8.05 -9.38
C PRO A 244 5.69 -9.39 -8.98
N GLY A 245 5.99 -9.88 -7.77
CA GLY A 245 5.42 -11.10 -7.22
C GLY A 245 3.90 -11.07 -7.16
N LEU A 246 3.32 -9.89 -6.96
CA LEU A 246 1.88 -9.67 -6.99
C LEU A 246 1.24 -10.12 -8.31
N MET A 247 2.00 -10.12 -9.41
CA MET A 247 1.54 -10.62 -10.72
C MET A 247 1.32 -12.12 -10.76
N ALA A 248 1.87 -12.89 -9.81
CA ALA A 248 1.60 -14.32 -9.68
C ALA A 248 0.23 -14.58 -9.03
N MET A 249 -0.31 -13.61 -8.27
CA MET A 249 -1.57 -13.78 -7.55
C MET A 249 -2.75 -13.91 -8.53
N ASP A 250 -3.56 -14.94 -8.28
CA ASP A 250 -4.79 -15.23 -9.04
C ASP A 250 -4.58 -15.27 -10.57
N ASN A 251 -3.37 -15.68 -10.98
CA ASN A 251 -3.03 -15.77 -12.39
C ASN A 251 -3.21 -17.19 -12.92
N ILE A 252 -3.96 -17.35 -14.00
CA ILE A 252 -4.30 -18.66 -14.56
C ILE A 252 -3.06 -19.46 -15.01
N TYR A 253 -2.04 -18.82 -15.57
CA TYR A 253 -0.85 -19.52 -16.04
C TYR A 253 0.02 -20.03 -14.90
N VAL A 254 0.04 -19.28 -13.76
CA VAL A 254 0.73 -19.70 -12.54
C VAL A 254 -0.08 -20.76 -11.82
N ASN A 255 -1.40 -20.56 -11.64
CA ASN A 255 -2.30 -21.49 -10.96
C ASN A 255 -2.40 -22.86 -11.69
N THR A 256 -2.21 -22.89 -13.01
CA THR A 256 -2.19 -24.12 -13.82
C THR A 256 -0.78 -24.67 -14.04
N GLU A 257 0.20 -24.12 -13.34
CA GLU A 257 1.61 -24.51 -13.43
C GLU A 257 2.19 -24.46 -14.85
N LEU A 258 1.67 -23.64 -15.74
CA LEU A 258 2.25 -23.42 -17.07
C LEU A 258 3.40 -22.41 -17.02
N VAL A 259 3.42 -21.57 -16.00
CA VAL A 259 4.45 -20.58 -15.70
C VAL A 259 4.85 -20.72 -14.24
N SER A 260 6.15 -20.77 -13.99
CA SER A 260 6.73 -20.74 -12.65
C SER A 260 7.25 -19.33 -12.36
N ALA A 261 7.08 -18.87 -11.12
CA ALA A 261 7.58 -17.60 -10.66
C ALA A 261 8.67 -17.82 -9.60
N VAL A 262 9.90 -17.44 -9.91
CA VAL A 262 11.08 -17.62 -9.05
C VAL A 262 11.60 -16.26 -8.62
N PRO A 263 11.91 -16.02 -7.33
CA PRO A 263 12.40 -14.74 -6.86
C PRO A 263 13.63 -14.26 -7.60
N LEU A 264 13.67 -12.96 -7.96
CA LEU A 264 14.86 -12.33 -8.49
C LEU A 264 15.84 -12.04 -7.36
N ALA A 265 17.10 -12.44 -7.50
CA ALA A 265 18.14 -12.17 -6.53
C ALA A 265 18.58 -10.71 -6.55
N GLY A 266 18.68 -10.07 -5.37
CA GLY A 266 19.16 -8.72 -5.16
C GLY A 266 18.16 -7.83 -4.41
N ASN A 267 18.65 -7.05 -3.43
CA ASN A 267 17.79 -6.24 -2.54
C ASN A 267 17.20 -4.97 -3.18
N SER A 268 17.73 -4.54 -4.31
CA SER A 268 17.35 -3.29 -4.96
C SER A 268 16.03 -3.34 -5.75
N ALA A 269 15.53 -4.53 -6.03
CA ALA A 269 14.32 -4.75 -6.82
C ALA A 269 13.02 -4.78 -5.97
N SER A 270 12.98 -4.07 -4.84
CA SER A 270 11.76 -3.99 -4.03
C SER A 270 10.84 -2.88 -4.50
N ILE A 271 9.55 -3.21 -4.58
CA ILE A 271 8.49 -2.25 -4.84
C ILE A 271 7.56 -2.15 -3.64
N THR A 272 6.93 -1.01 -3.45
CA THR A 272 5.95 -0.80 -2.39
C THR A 272 4.64 -0.31 -2.98
N LEU A 273 3.57 -1.07 -2.74
CA LEU A 273 2.21 -0.57 -2.92
C LEU A 273 1.87 0.37 -1.79
N TYR A 274 1.21 1.47 -2.09
CA TYR A 274 0.77 2.45 -1.13
C TYR A 274 -0.66 2.90 -1.40
N LEU A 275 -1.34 3.32 -0.34
CA LEU A 275 -2.59 4.05 -0.38
C LEU A 275 -2.28 5.54 -0.21
N ALA A 276 -2.85 6.38 -1.07
CA ALA A 276 -2.75 7.82 -0.92
C ALA A 276 -4.13 8.47 -0.88
N TYR A 277 -4.25 9.55 -0.08
CA TYR A 277 -5.47 10.34 0.08
C TYR A 277 -5.14 11.72 0.67
N SER A 278 -6.09 12.64 0.70
CA SER A 278 -5.87 14.00 1.22
C SER A 278 -5.64 14.02 2.72
N ALA A 279 -4.63 14.75 3.19
CA ALA A 279 -4.39 15.03 4.60
C ALA A 279 -5.35 16.10 5.17
N CYS A 280 -5.93 16.94 4.29
CA CYS A 280 -6.77 18.07 4.70
C CYS A 280 -8.23 17.69 4.98
N LYS A 281 -8.65 16.49 4.63
CA LYS A 281 -10.03 16.04 4.80
C LYS A 281 -10.05 14.69 5.50
N ALA A 282 -10.86 14.59 6.56
CA ALA A 282 -11.13 13.30 7.17
C ALA A 282 -11.72 12.34 6.13
N LEU A 283 -11.32 11.08 6.21
CA LEU A 283 -11.91 10.01 5.41
C LEU A 283 -13.37 9.81 5.81
N THR A 284 -14.23 9.60 4.83
CA THR A 284 -15.63 9.20 5.07
C THR A 284 -15.69 7.79 5.68
N SER A 285 -16.87 7.37 6.10
CA SER A 285 -17.10 6.01 6.62
C SER A 285 -16.72 4.95 5.58
N GLU A 286 -17.08 5.20 4.31
CA GLU A 286 -16.83 4.30 3.17
C GLU A 286 -15.33 4.25 2.84
N GLU A 287 -14.66 5.39 2.85
CA GLU A 287 -13.21 5.48 2.63
C GLU A 287 -12.43 4.78 3.73
N ASN A 288 -12.83 4.96 4.98
CA ASN A 288 -12.26 4.23 6.11
C ASN A 288 -12.50 2.71 6.03
N LEU A 289 -13.68 2.30 5.54
CA LEU A 289 -13.97 0.89 5.30
C LEU A 289 -13.03 0.31 4.24
N VAL A 290 -12.89 0.98 3.10
CA VAL A 290 -11.98 0.55 2.02
C VAL A 290 -10.54 0.50 2.51
N LYS A 291 -10.05 1.53 3.21
CA LYS A 291 -8.70 1.56 3.79
C LYS A 291 -8.46 0.36 4.71
N ARG A 292 -9.39 0.06 5.61
CA ARG A 292 -9.29 -1.04 6.57
C ARG A 292 -9.24 -2.40 5.87
N ILE A 293 -10.09 -2.60 4.86
CA ILE A 293 -10.11 -3.82 4.05
C ILE A 293 -8.79 -3.96 3.28
N LEU A 294 -8.28 -2.89 2.68
CA LEU A 294 -6.99 -2.89 1.98
C LEU A 294 -5.85 -3.32 2.89
N VAL A 295 -5.72 -2.72 4.08
CA VAL A 295 -4.67 -3.06 5.05
C VAL A 295 -4.77 -4.53 5.45
N GLN A 296 -5.96 -5.02 5.80
CA GLN A 296 -6.19 -6.42 6.18
C GLN A 296 -5.88 -7.38 5.03
N MET A 297 -6.30 -7.06 3.83
CA MET A 297 -6.10 -7.89 2.64
C MET A 297 -4.62 -7.98 2.26
N CYS A 298 -3.93 -6.84 2.26
CA CYS A 298 -2.52 -6.75 1.88
C CYS A 298 -1.59 -7.47 2.87
N SER A 299 -1.95 -7.57 4.15
CA SER A 299 -1.20 -8.34 5.14
C SER A 299 -1.09 -9.83 4.79
N GLY A 300 -2.04 -10.36 4.02
CA GLY A 300 -2.03 -11.75 3.56
C GLY A 300 -1.31 -12.00 2.22
N PHE A 301 -0.90 -10.97 1.50
CA PHE A 301 -0.38 -11.12 0.13
C PHE A 301 0.92 -11.93 0.08
N ARG A 302 1.87 -11.68 0.98
CA ARG A 302 3.13 -12.44 1.04
C ARG A 302 2.88 -13.94 1.09
N LYS A 303 2.01 -14.39 2.00
CA LYS A 303 1.67 -15.82 2.15
C LYS A 303 1.04 -16.39 0.88
N LYS A 304 0.17 -15.63 0.22
CA LYS A 304 -0.45 -16.05 -1.05
C LYS A 304 0.57 -16.17 -2.18
N ILE A 305 1.47 -15.19 -2.32
CA ILE A 305 2.54 -15.22 -3.32
C ILE A 305 3.44 -16.43 -3.09
N GLN A 306 3.86 -16.67 -1.85
CA GLN A 306 4.68 -17.85 -1.48
C GLN A 306 4.00 -19.17 -1.84
N GLN A 307 2.70 -19.30 -1.54
CA GLN A 307 1.93 -20.49 -1.86
C GLN A 307 1.79 -20.73 -3.37
N GLN A 308 1.57 -19.67 -4.14
CA GLN A 308 1.38 -19.77 -5.59
C GLN A 308 2.69 -19.90 -6.36
N ALA A 309 3.75 -19.26 -5.89
CA ALA A 309 5.08 -19.38 -6.48
C ALA A 309 5.85 -20.62 -6.02
N HIS A 310 5.32 -21.39 -5.06
CA HIS A 310 5.99 -22.55 -4.43
C HIS A 310 7.38 -22.22 -3.86
N VAL A 311 7.59 -21.02 -3.32
CA VAL A 311 8.89 -20.50 -2.89
C VAL A 311 8.82 -19.94 -1.47
N GLU A 312 9.89 -20.15 -0.68
CA GLU A 312 10.10 -19.45 0.58
C GLU A 312 10.70 -18.05 0.31
N ILE A 313 10.00 -16.99 0.68
CA ILE A 313 10.50 -15.61 0.62
C ILE A 313 11.19 -15.31 1.95
N SER A 314 12.45 -14.89 1.93
CA SER A 314 13.20 -14.52 3.13
C SER A 314 12.54 -13.35 3.87
N ASP A 315 12.58 -13.39 5.23
CA ASP A 315 11.97 -12.36 6.09
C ASP A 315 12.75 -11.02 6.12
N ASP A 316 13.88 -10.90 5.42
CA ASP A 316 14.72 -9.69 5.39
C ASP A 316 14.00 -8.42 4.86
N ALA A 317 12.75 -8.56 4.43
CA ALA A 317 11.88 -7.45 4.03
C ALA A 317 11.05 -6.86 5.19
N ALA A 318 11.29 -7.25 6.44
CA ALA A 318 10.47 -6.89 7.61
C ALA A 318 10.72 -5.47 8.15
N ASP A 319 11.71 -4.71 7.63
CA ASP A 319 11.93 -3.33 8.07
C ASP A 319 10.88 -2.37 7.49
N MET A 320 9.71 -2.36 8.14
CA MET A 320 8.71 -1.28 7.98
C MET A 320 9.18 0.07 8.58
N ASN A 321 10.40 0.14 9.12
CA ASN A 321 10.91 1.31 9.83
C ASN A 321 11.47 2.43 8.94
N LEU A 322 11.30 2.37 7.61
CA LEU A 322 11.76 3.41 6.69
C LEU A 322 10.74 4.55 6.48
N PHE A 323 9.64 4.57 7.23
CA PHE A 323 8.56 5.55 7.09
C PHE A 323 8.37 6.48 8.30
N TYR A 324 9.36 6.52 9.23
CA TYR A 324 9.36 7.48 10.35
C TYR A 324 10.57 8.41 10.31
#